data_db8d618a1f53a11c02b35a42de96ed10
#
_entry.id   db8d618a1f53a11c02b35a42de96ed10
#
_cell.length_a   1.000
_cell.length_b   1.000
_cell.length_c   1.000
_cell.angle_alpha   90.00
_cell.angle_beta   90.00
_cell.angle_gamma   90.00
#
_symmetry.space_group_name_H-M   'P 1'
#
loop_
_entity.id
_entity.type
_entity.pdbx_description
1 polymer ?
#
loop_
_entity_poly.entity_id
_entity_poly.type
_entity_poly.pdbx_seq_one_letter_code
_entity_poly.pdbx_strand_id
1 'polypeptide(L)'
;MAEMIQPAMVPKVKLYTGEEIPCVGMGTFGSDRFTPEQVSNAVAGAIRCGYRMFDCAACYGNEDQIGEVFHAAFEEGVVERKDLFIMTKVWNDMHEGVEESCRKSIQDLQCDYIDLFFIHWPFPNYHAPGCDVDSRNPDSRPFSVEEFMNTYRQCEELVRKGLIRHIGISNMTIPKMEAVLPLMEIMPSACESEMHVCFQQKEIFDYLTEHKIQPIGFMPLGSPQRPERDKCPEDVADLQTPEMQEIAKAHGCHPALIALKWAHQRGQI
;
A
#
# COMPACT_ATOMS: atom_id res chain seq x y z
N MET A 1 -16.84 -20.91 -17.34
CA MET A 1 -15.51 -20.37 -17.01
C MET A 1 -15.67 -18.86 -17.05
N ALA A 2 -15.39 -18.15 -15.97
CA ALA A 2 -15.38 -16.70 -16.01
C ALA A 2 -14.29 -16.29 -17.02
N GLU A 3 -14.60 -15.36 -17.91
CA GLU A 3 -13.61 -14.77 -18.80
C GLU A 3 -12.50 -14.15 -17.95
N MET A 4 -11.27 -14.59 -18.13
CA MET A 4 -10.13 -13.98 -17.44
C MET A 4 -10.03 -12.54 -17.91
N ILE A 5 -10.04 -11.61 -16.95
CA ILE A 5 -9.81 -10.19 -17.24
C ILE A 5 -8.41 -10.06 -17.84
N GLN A 6 -8.32 -9.47 -19.03
CA GLN A 6 -7.01 -9.18 -19.62
C GLN A 6 -6.39 -8.00 -18.84
N PRO A 7 -5.17 -8.16 -18.32
CA PRO A 7 -4.50 -7.10 -17.53
C PRO A 7 -4.39 -5.76 -18.27
N ALA A 8 -4.29 -5.81 -19.60
CA ALA A 8 -4.26 -4.62 -20.45
C ALA A 8 -5.57 -3.80 -20.41
N MET A 9 -6.68 -4.37 -19.93
CA MET A 9 -7.96 -3.67 -19.76
C MET A 9 -8.07 -2.91 -18.42
N VAL A 10 -7.16 -3.17 -17.46
CA VAL A 10 -7.15 -2.45 -16.21
C VAL A 10 -6.66 -1.02 -16.46
N PRO A 11 -7.45 0.02 -16.10
CA PRO A 11 -7.02 1.39 -16.28
C PRO A 11 -5.72 1.66 -15.51
N LYS A 12 -4.95 2.62 -16.03
CA LYS A 12 -3.71 3.05 -15.40
C LYS A 12 -3.80 4.50 -14.99
N VAL A 13 -3.03 4.87 -13.99
CA VAL A 13 -2.79 6.26 -13.58
C VAL A 13 -1.33 6.59 -13.85
N LYS A 14 -1.08 7.87 -14.13
CA LYS A 14 0.26 8.36 -14.44
C LYS A 14 0.83 9.09 -13.24
N LEU A 15 1.94 8.60 -12.71
CA LEU A 15 2.70 9.26 -11.67
C LEU A 15 3.35 10.57 -12.20
N TYR A 16 3.78 11.45 -11.31
CA TYR A 16 4.49 12.68 -11.70
C TYR A 16 5.77 12.40 -12.48
N THR A 17 6.38 11.23 -12.26
CA THR A 17 7.57 10.75 -12.99
C THR A 17 7.29 10.39 -14.44
N GLY A 18 6.02 10.27 -14.81
CA GLY A 18 5.57 9.85 -16.14
C GLY A 18 5.31 8.36 -16.27
N GLU A 19 5.65 7.54 -15.27
CA GLU A 19 5.34 6.11 -15.27
C GLU A 19 3.84 5.87 -15.10
N GLU A 20 3.31 4.90 -15.84
CA GLU A 20 1.92 4.47 -15.75
C GLU A 20 1.81 3.21 -14.89
N ILE A 21 1.03 3.28 -13.82
CA ILE A 21 0.83 2.19 -12.87
C ILE A 21 -0.64 1.74 -12.85
N PRO A 22 -0.95 0.49 -12.48
CA PRO A 22 -2.33 0.04 -12.36
C PRO A 22 -3.13 0.91 -11.38
N CYS A 23 -4.41 1.14 -11.67
CA CYS A 23 -5.28 1.91 -10.78
C CYS A 23 -5.96 1.08 -9.69
N VAL A 24 -5.72 -0.22 -9.67
CA VAL A 24 -6.24 -1.17 -8.68
C VAL A 24 -5.13 -2.12 -8.29
N GLY A 25 -4.94 -2.28 -6.99
CA GLY A 25 -3.99 -3.22 -6.41
C GLY A 25 -4.64 -4.14 -5.38
N MET A 26 -3.89 -5.12 -4.93
CA MET A 26 -4.28 -6.02 -3.85
C MET A 26 -3.36 -5.78 -2.65
N GLY A 27 -3.94 -5.42 -1.50
CA GLY A 27 -3.25 -5.42 -0.22
C GLY A 27 -3.04 -6.83 0.32
N THR A 28 -1.93 -7.04 1.01
CA THR A 28 -1.52 -8.34 1.52
C THR A 28 -1.54 -8.43 3.06
N PHE A 29 -2.08 -7.45 3.76
CA PHE A 29 -2.29 -7.53 5.20
C PHE A 29 -3.39 -8.54 5.53
N GLY A 30 -3.04 -9.58 6.29
CA GLY A 30 -3.97 -10.66 6.66
C GLY A 30 -4.97 -10.32 7.76
N SER A 31 -4.98 -9.07 8.27
CA SER A 31 -5.85 -8.61 9.36
C SER A 31 -5.81 -9.52 10.61
N ASP A 32 -4.70 -10.19 10.86
CA ASP A 32 -4.45 -11.17 11.95
C ASP A 32 -5.43 -12.37 11.94
N ARG A 33 -6.20 -12.52 10.87
CA ARG A 33 -7.20 -13.59 10.70
C ARG A 33 -6.80 -14.62 9.68
N PHE A 34 -5.92 -14.24 8.77
CA PHE A 34 -5.47 -15.10 7.69
C PHE A 34 -3.99 -15.40 7.85
N THR A 35 -3.64 -16.67 7.66
CA THR A 35 -2.23 -17.10 7.71
C THR A 35 -1.48 -16.57 6.48
N PRO A 36 -0.15 -16.44 6.56
CA PRO A 36 0.70 -16.09 5.41
C PRO A 36 0.41 -16.94 4.17
N GLU A 37 0.19 -18.25 4.35
CA GLU A 37 -0.18 -19.18 3.27
C GLU A 37 -1.54 -18.84 2.65
N GLN A 38 -2.55 -18.45 3.45
CA GLN A 38 -3.85 -18.05 2.92
C GLN A 38 -3.75 -16.77 2.11
N VAL A 39 -2.95 -15.81 2.57
CA VAL A 39 -2.69 -14.56 1.85
C VAL A 39 -1.93 -14.83 0.55
N SER A 40 -0.87 -15.62 0.56
CA SER A 40 -0.11 -15.95 -0.65
C SER A 40 -0.94 -16.71 -1.67
N ASN A 41 -1.80 -17.62 -1.24
CA ASN A 41 -2.78 -18.27 -2.13
C ASN A 41 -3.76 -17.29 -2.77
N ALA A 42 -4.19 -16.25 -2.02
CA ALA A 42 -5.03 -15.18 -2.58
C ALA A 42 -4.26 -14.34 -3.59
N VAL A 43 -2.98 -14.05 -3.36
CA VAL A 43 -2.09 -13.37 -4.32
C VAL A 43 -1.95 -14.19 -5.60
N ALA A 44 -1.75 -15.50 -5.52
CA ALA A 44 -1.70 -16.38 -6.68
C ALA A 44 -3.01 -16.32 -7.49
N GLY A 45 -4.16 -16.33 -6.81
CA GLY A 45 -5.46 -16.15 -7.43
C GLY A 45 -5.61 -14.78 -8.11
N ALA A 46 -5.15 -13.72 -7.46
CA ALA A 46 -5.20 -12.36 -7.99
C ALA A 46 -4.36 -12.21 -9.26
N ILE A 47 -3.15 -12.76 -9.30
CA ILE A 47 -2.30 -12.76 -10.51
C ILE A 47 -3.04 -13.41 -11.69
N ARG A 48 -3.67 -14.57 -11.45
CA ARG A 48 -4.45 -15.30 -12.46
C ARG A 48 -5.70 -14.54 -12.89
N CYS A 49 -6.31 -13.75 -11.99
CA CYS A 49 -7.41 -12.86 -12.29
C CYS A 49 -7.00 -11.56 -13.01
N GLY A 50 -5.70 -11.29 -13.20
CA GLY A 50 -5.22 -10.13 -13.91
C GLY A 50 -4.73 -8.97 -13.03
N TYR A 51 -4.68 -9.11 -11.72
CA TYR A 51 -4.02 -8.12 -10.86
C TYR A 51 -2.53 -8.04 -11.17
N ARG A 52 -2.01 -6.82 -11.17
CA ARG A 52 -0.60 -6.53 -11.48
C ARG A 52 0.04 -5.56 -10.48
N MET A 53 -0.68 -5.17 -9.43
CA MET A 53 -0.17 -4.33 -8.35
C MET A 53 -0.44 -5.05 -7.01
N PHE A 54 0.60 -5.14 -6.17
CA PHE A 54 0.54 -5.79 -4.86
C PHE A 54 1.19 -4.91 -3.82
N ASP A 55 0.46 -4.70 -2.72
CA ASP A 55 0.88 -3.88 -1.59
C ASP A 55 1.27 -4.77 -0.42
N CYS A 56 2.58 -4.88 -0.18
CA CYS A 56 3.21 -5.66 0.86
C CYS A 56 3.74 -4.75 1.98
N ALA A 57 4.24 -5.32 3.05
CA ALA A 57 5.03 -4.64 4.06
C ALA A 57 5.87 -5.64 4.87
N ALA A 58 7.07 -5.22 5.28
CA ALA A 58 7.96 -6.03 6.09
C ALA A 58 7.29 -6.54 7.38
N CYS A 59 6.43 -5.71 8.01
CA CYS A 59 5.75 -6.08 9.25
C CYS A 59 4.54 -7.01 9.09
N TYR A 60 4.14 -7.35 7.85
CA TYR A 60 3.02 -8.29 7.64
C TYR A 60 3.43 -9.75 7.83
N GLY A 61 4.75 -10.03 7.82
CA GLY A 61 5.30 -11.36 8.11
C GLY A 61 4.93 -12.43 7.08
N ASN A 62 4.74 -12.02 5.81
CA ASN A 62 4.30 -12.91 4.74
C ASN A 62 4.99 -12.64 3.39
N GLU A 63 6.01 -11.78 3.37
CA GLU A 63 6.70 -11.43 2.12
C GLU A 63 7.40 -12.64 1.47
N ASP A 64 7.93 -13.56 2.26
CA ASP A 64 8.59 -14.78 1.78
C ASP A 64 7.61 -15.72 1.06
N GLN A 65 6.42 -15.98 1.62
CA GLN A 65 5.40 -16.79 0.97
C GLN A 65 4.84 -16.12 -0.29
N ILE A 66 4.74 -14.79 -0.29
CA ILE A 66 4.33 -14.02 -1.47
C ILE A 66 5.40 -14.08 -2.55
N GLY A 67 6.69 -14.00 -2.15
CA GLY A 67 7.82 -14.15 -3.05
C GLY A 67 7.86 -15.49 -3.76
N GLU A 68 7.55 -16.59 -3.05
CA GLU A 68 7.40 -17.91 -3.66
C GLU A 68 6.31 -17.90 -4.75
N VAL A 69 5.19 -17.22 -4.52
CA VAL A 69 4.12 -17.10 -5.52
C VAL A 69 4.56 -16.27 -6.73
N PHE A 70 5.27 -15.16 -6.51
CA PHE A 70 5.80 -14.36 -7.61
C PHE A 70 6.80 -15.15 -8.44
N HIS A 71 7.74 -15.82 -7.78
CA HIS A 71 8.73 -16.67 -8.46
C HIS A 71 8.07 -17.76 -9.29
N ALA A 72 7.11 -18.49 -8.70
CA ALA A 72 6.37 -19.53 -9.43
C ALA A 72 5.62 -18.95 -10.64
N ALA A 73 5.01 -17.79 -10.51
CA ALA A 73 4.30 -17.14 -11.61
C ALA A 73 5.25 -16.69 -12.76
N PHE A 74 6.51 -16.31 -12.43
CA PHE A 74 7.55 -15.99 -13.40
C PHE A 74 8.05 -17.27 -14.10
N GLU A 75 8.33 -18.32 -13.36
CA GLU A 75 8.79 -19.60 -13.92
C GLU A 75 7.73 -20.26 -14.83
N GLU A 76 6.46 -20.17 -14.46
CA GLU A 76 5.32 -20.65 -15.24
C GLU A 76 5.03 -19.76 -16.48
N GLY A 77 5.67 -18.61 -16.60
CA GLY A 77 5.43 -17.65 -17.68
C GLY A 77 4.04 -16.99 -17.65
N VAL A 78 3.39 -16.97 -16.47
CA VAL A 78 2.08 -16.30 -16.28
C VAL A 78 2.24 -14.79 -16.34
N VAL A 79 3.34 -14.27 -15.79
CA VAL A 79 3.74 -12.86 -15.81
C VAL A 79 5.26 -12.75 -15.85
N GLU A 80 5.78 -11.60 -16.27
CA GLU A 80 7.18 -11.24 -16.07
C GLU A 80 7.31 -10.27 -14.90
N ARG A 81 8.50 -10.16 -14.27
CA ARG A 81 8.73 -9.21 -13.18
C ARG A 81 8.33 -7.76 -13.53
N LYS A 82 8.61 -7.36 -14.76
CA LYS A 82 8.27 -6.00 -15.26
C LYS A 82 6.76 -5.74 -15.38
N ASP A 83 5.94 -6.79 -15.40
CA ASP A 83 4.49 -6.66 -15.48
C ASP A 83 3.85 -6.43 -14.11
N LEU A 84 4.59 -6.71 -13.02
CA LEU A 84 4.13 -6.49 -11.66
C LEU A 84 4.64 -5.16 -11.13
N PHE A 85 3.75 -4.41 -10.49
CA PHE A 85 4.07 -3.25 -9.66
C PHE A 85 4.03 -3.69 -8.20
N ILE A 86 5.21 -3.91 -7.61
CA ILE A 86 5.36 -4.41 -6.24
C ILE A 86 5.67 -3.25 -5.32
N MET A 87 4.81 -3.08 -4.30
CA MET A 87 4.99 -2.10 -3.25
C MET A 87 5.32 -2.82 -1.95
N THR A 88 6.19 -2.22 -1.14
CA THR A 88 6.42 -2.65 0.24
C THR A 88 6.86 -1.46 1.10
N LYS A 89 7.05 -1.70 2.41
CA LYS A 89 7.18 -0.61 3.38
C LYS A 89 8.24 -0.95 4.42
N VAL A 90 9.09 0.03 4.77
CA VAL A 90 9.91 -0.06 5.98
C VAL A 90 9.04 0.13 7.21
N TRP A 91 9.19 -0.78 8.17
CA TRP A 91 8.50 -0.68 9.45
C TRP A 91 9.21 0.29 10.41
N ASN A 92 8.51 0.69 11.44
CA ASN A 92 8.92 1.75 12.37
C ASN A 92 10.17 1.42 13.19
N ASP A 93 10.50 0.15 13.36
CA ASP A 93 11.69 -0.35 14.06
C ASP A 93 12.98 -0.25 13.20
N MET A 94 12.83 -0.04 11.90
CA MET A 94 13.94 -0.03 10.92
C MET A 94 14.15 1.35 10.27
N HIS A 95 13.69 2.44 10.88
CA HIS A 95 13.89 3.79 10.34
C HIS A 95 15.38 4.21 10.25
N GLU A 96 16.25 3.59 11.04
CA GLU A 96 17.70 3.80 10.97
C GLU A 96 18.42 2.80 10.06
N GLY A 97 17.74 1.70 9.69
CA GLY A 97 18.25 0.61 8.85
C GLY A 97 17.44 0.38 7.57
N VAL A 98 17.05 1.44 6.88
CA VAL A 98 16.14 1.38 5.73
C VAL A 98 16.68 0.50 4.60
N GLU A 99 17.98 0.56 4.31
CA GLU A 99 18.58 -0.28 3.27
C GLU A 99 18.56 -1.76 3.64
N GLU A 100 18.83 -2.10 4.89
CA GLU A 100 18.75 -3.47 5.39
C GLU A 100 17.34 -4.02 5.24
N SER A 101 16.33 -3.26 5.68
CA SER A 101 14.91 -3.60 5.53
C SER A 101 14.53 -3.79 4.05
N CYS A 102 14.92 -2.85 3.18
CA CYS A 102 14.63 -2.93 1.75
C CYS A 102 15.25 -4.18 1.10
N ARG A 103 16.51 -4.48 1.40
CA ARG A 103 17.19 -5.67 0.87
C ARG A 103 16.56 -6.96 1.37
N LYS A 104 16.11 -6.98 2.63
CA LYS A 104 15.38 -8.10 3.18
C LYS A 104 14.06 -8.32 2.42
N SER A 105 13.27 -7.28 2.22
CA SER A 105 12.03 -7.37 1.43
C SER A 105 12.28 -7.79 -0.03
N ILE A 106 13.33 -7.29 -0.68
CA ILE A 106 13.73 -7.73 -2.03
C ILE A 106 14.04 -9.23 -2.04
N GLN A 107 14.78 -9.72 -1.05
CA GLN A 107 15.11 -11.13 -0.91
C GLN A 107 13.88 -11.99 -0.66
N ASP A 108 13.00 -11.58 0.28
CA ASP A 108 11.81 -12.33 0.64
C ASP A 108 10.79 -12.35 -0.50
N LEU A 109 10.57 -11.23 -1.18
CA LEU A 109 9.69 -11.13 -2.35
C LEU A 109 10.31 -11.73 -3.62
N GLN A 110 11.54 -12.23 -3.57
CA GLN A 110 12.26 -12.85 -4.67
C GLN A 110 12.25 -11.99 -5.95
N CYS A 111 12.58 -10.71 -5.78
CA CYS A 111 12.62 -9.75 -6.88
C CYS A 111 13.95 -8.99 -6.88
N ASP A 112 14.26 -8.30 -8.01
CA ASP A 112 15.53 -7.57 -8.16
C ASP A 112 15.42 -6.13 -7.65
N TYR A 113 14.23 -5.59 -7.57
CA TYR A 113 13.92 -4.21 -7.15
C TYR A 113 12.48 -4.10 -6.67
N ILE A 114 12.19 -3.04 -5.93
CA ILE A 114 10.83 -2.66 -5.52
C ILE A 114 10.36 -1.48 -6.40
N ASP A 115 9.12 -1.52 -6.87
CA ASP A 115 8.56 -0.43 -7.68
C ASP A 115 8.25 0.80 -6.84
N LEU A 116 7.66 0.62 -5.66
CA LEU A 116 7.33 1.73 -4.76
C LEU A 116 7.59 1.32 -3.30
N PHE A 117 8.48 2.02 -2.64
CA PHE A 117 8.89 1.73 -1.27
C PHE A 117 8.42 2.82 -0.33
N PHE A 118 7.63 2.46 0.67
CA PHE A 118 7.02 3.39 1.61
C PHE A 118 7.77 3.47 2.94
N ILE A 119 7.74 4.65 3.55
CA ILE A 119 7.87 4.79 5.00
C ILE A 119 6.48 4.53 5.57
N HIS A 120 6.30 3.42 6.30
CA HIS A 120 4.98 2.91 6.72
C HIS A 120 4.25 3.89 7.64
N TRP A 121 4.97 4.42 8.64
CA TRP A 121 4.50 5.49 9.53
C TRP A 121 5.54 6.60 9.62
N PRO A 122 5.13 7.84 9.86
CA PRO A 122 6.04 8.99 9.84
C PRO A 122 6.93 9.12 11.10
N PHE A 123 6.93 8.13 11.96
CA PHE A 123 7.71 8.15 13.21
C PHE A 123 8.25 6.75 13.54
N PRO A 124 9.46 6.67 14.12
CA PRO A 124 10.03 5.40 14.55
C PRO A 124 9.36 4.90 15.83
N ASN A 125 9.49 3.60 16.07
CA ASN A 125 9.15 2.96 17.34
C ASN A 125 10.41 2.67 18.16
N TYR A 126 10.24 2.55 19.47
CA TYR A 126 11.29 2.04 20.35
C TYR A 126 11.35 0.51 20.40
N HIS A 127 10.59 -0.19 19.61
CA HIS A 127 10.64 -1.64 19.57
C HIS A 127 11.94 -2.15 18.95
N ALA A 128 12.38 -3.28 19.47
CA ALA A 128 13.45 -4.03 18.82
C ALA A 128 13.00 -4.53 17.43
N PRO A 129 13.93 -4.70 16.48
CA PRO A 129 13.64 -5.31 15.18
C PRO A 129 12.91 -6.65 15.34
N GLY A 130 11.89 -6.87 14.51
CA GLY A 130 11.07 -8.09 14.56
C GLY A 130 9.98 -8.10 15.62
N CYS A 131 9.70 -6.98 16.26
CA CYS A 131 8.54 -6.84 17.15
C CYS A 131 7.24 -7.02 16.38
N ASP A 132 6.30 -7.71 17.03
CA ASP A 132 4.97 -7.93 16.50
C ASP A 132 4.26 -6.61 16.20
N VAL A 133 3.55 -6.55 15.09
CA VAL A 133 2.70 -5.42 14.70
C VAL A 133 1.64 -5.09 15.77
N ASP A 134 1.26 -6.07 16.58
CA ASP A 134 0.36 -5.91 17.72
C ASP A 134 0.96 -5.19 18.92
N SER A 135 2.28 -5.11 19.01
CA SER A 135 2.92 -4.37 20.08
C SER A 135 2.78 -2.87 19.82
N ARG A 136 1.60 -2.32 20.10
CA ARG A 136 1.42 -0.88 20.16
C ARG A 136 2.32 -0.36 21.26
N ASN A 137 3.31 0.40 20.84
CA ASN A 137 4.25 0.98 21.79
C ASN A 137 3.65 2.25 22.39
N PRO A 138 3.30 2.28 23.67
CA PRO A 138 2.94 3.52 24.34
C PRO A 138 4.08 4.55 24.32
N ASP A 139 5.31 4.09 24.07
CA ASP A 139 6.52 4.91 23.99
C ASP A 139 6.92 5.26 22.56
N SER A 140 5.98 5.23 21.59
CA SER A 140 6.26 5.67 20.22
C SER A 140 6.79 7.12 20.26
N ARG A 141 7.89 7.36 19.56
CA ARG A 141 8.47 8.71 19.48
C ARG A 141 7.49 9.65 18.77
N PRO A 142 7.39 10.90 19.23
CA PRO A 142 6.63 11.88 18.49
C PRO A 142 7.28 12.12 17.10
N PHE A 143 6.48 12.57 16.16
CA PHE A 143 6.99 12.98 14.85
C PHE A 143 8.05 14.08 15.00
N SER A 144 9.20 13.85 14.38
CA SER A 144 10.30 14.81 14.26
C SER A 144 10.66 14.96 12.78
N VAL A 145 10.73 16.19 12.30
CA VAL A 145 11.16 16.50 10.92
C VAL A 145 12.56 15.95 10.65
N GLU A 146 13.47 16.10 11.61
CA GLU A 146 14.85 15.63 11.48
C GLU A 146 14.92 14.10 11.34
N GLU A 147 14.26 13.36 12.24
CA GLU A 147 14.26 11.90 12.21
C GLU A 147 13.55 11.36 10.96
N PHE A 148 12.41 11.95 10.59
CA PHE A 148 11.75 11.56 9.35
C PHE A 148 12.62 11.79 8.13
N MET A 149 13.28 12.94 8.02
CA MET A 149 14.16 13.24 6.89
C MET A 149 15.41 12.37 6.86
N ASN A 150 15.92 11.93 8.02
CA ASN A 150 17.01 10.95 8.06
C ASN A 150 16.57 9.60 7.45
N THR A 151 15.36 9.15 7.75
CA THR A 151 14.76 7.96 7.13
C THR A 151 14.51 8.18 5.64
N TYR A 152 13.95 9.33 5.27
CA TYR A 152 13.62 9.65 3.88
C TYR A 152 14.86 9.73 2.98
N ARG A 153 15.94 10.35 3.44
CA ARG A 153 17.21 10.41 2.71
C ARG A 153 17.80 9.03 2.43
N GLN A 154 17.63 8.07 3.33
CA GLN A 154 18.01 6.69 3.06
C GLN A 154 17.17 6.11 1.90
N CYS A 155 15.88 6.42 1.82
CA CYS A 155 15.05 6.02 0.67
C CYS A 155 15.55 6.68 -0.63
N GLU A 156 15.95 7.95 -0.61
CA GLU A 156 16.53 8.61 -1.78
C GLU A 156 17.82 7.91 -2.26
N GLU A 157 18.67 7.44 -1.32
CA GLU A 157 19.84 6.62 -1.67
C GLU A 157 19.47 5.27 -2.28
N LEU A 158 18.36 4.65 -1.85
CA LEU A 158 17.88 3.42 -2.48
C LEU A 158 17.48 3.64 -3.94
N VAL A 159 16.85 4.77 -4.26
CA VAL A 159 16.56 5.16 -5.66
C VAL A 159 17.86 5.29 -6.46
N ARG A 160 18.88 6.00 -5.93
CA ARG A 160 20.18 6.18 -6.58
C ARG A 160 20.93 4.86 -6.79
N LYS A 161 20.73 3.90 -5.90
CA LYS A 161 21.28 2.52 -6.01
C LYS A 161 20.48 1.62 -6.93
N GLY A 162 19.30 2.04 -7.40
CA GLY A 162 18.41 1.23 -8.24
C GLY A 162 17.72 0.09 -7.50
N LEU A 163 17.70 0.11 -6.17
CA LEU A 163 17.00 -0.88 -5.35
C LEU A 163 15.49 -0.63 -5.32
N ILE A 164 15.08 0.62 -5.43
CA ILE A 164 13.69 1.03 -5.57
C ILE A 164 13.52 2.00 -6.74
N ARG A 165 12.34 2.05 -7.34
CA ARG A 165 12.04 3.00 -8.43
C ARG A 165 11.42 4.29 -7.89
N HIS A 166 10.49 4.16 -6.95
CA HIS A 166 9.73 5.28 -6.38
C HIS A 166 9.76 5.23 -4.86
N ILE A 167 9.68 6.42 -4.26
CA ILE A 167 9.50 6.58 -2.81
C ILE A 167 8.03 6.90 -2.55
N GLY A 168 7.44 6.26 -1.54
CA GLY A 168 6.13 6.58 -0.99
C GLY A 168 6.22 7.02 0.46
N ILE A 169 5.22 7.75 0.89
CA ILE A 169 4.99 8.11 2.29
C ILE A 169 3.61 7.57 2.70
N SER A 170 3.43 7.26 3.98
CA SER A 170 2.16 6.71 4.45
C SER A 170 1.78 7.30 5.80
N ASN A 171 0.46 7.36 6.06
CA ASN A 171 -0.10 7.85 7.32
C ASN A 171 0.34 9.28 7.69
N MET A 172 0.51 10.13 6.69
CA MET A 172 0.91 11.53 6.85
C MET A 172 -0.29 12.45 7.04
N THR A 173 -0.12 13.48 7.83
CA THR A 173 -1.06 14.61 7.90
C THR A 173 -0.54 15.80 7.11
N ILE A 174 -1.41 16.72 6.70
CA ILE A 174 -1.02 17.91 5.93
C ILE A 174 0.11 18.70 6.63
N PRO A 175 0.03 19.04 7.93
CA PRO A 175 1.11 19.76 8.60
C PRO A 175 2.46 19.04 8.59
N LYS A 176 2.45 17.68 8.65
CA LYS A 176 3.68 16.89 8.53
C LYS A 176 4.26 16.97 7.12
N MET A 177 3.39 16.84 6.09
CA MET A 177 3.82 16.97 4.70
C MET A 177 4.38 18.36 4.41
N GLU A 178 3.71 19.43 4.82
CA GLU A 178 4.19 20.81 4.67
C GLU A 178 5.57 21.03 5.28
N ALA A 179 5.86 20.37 6.40
CA ALA A 179 7.14 20.49 7.08
C ALA A 179 8.28 19.75 6.38
N VAL A 180 8.01 18.66 5.66
CA VAL A 180 9.05 17.78 5.11
C VAL A 180 9.21 17.86 3.59
N LEU A 181 8.13 18.07 2.82
CA LEU A 181 8.20 18.12 1.35
C LEU A 181 9.22 19.13 0.80
N PRO A 182 9.36 20.34 1.38
CA PRO A 182 10.38 21.30 0.91
C PRO A 182 11.83 20.86 1.14
N LEU A 183 12.06 19.82 1.94
CA LEU A 183 13.39 19.31 2.31
C LEU A 183 13.80 18.09 1.50
N MET A 184 12.92 17.56 0.67
CA MET A 184 13.14 16.36 -0.14
C MET A 184 13.82 16.71 -1.46
N GLU A 185 14.80 15.90 -1.86
CA GLU A 185 15.45 16.00 -3.17
C GLU A 185 14.67 15.22 -4.24
N ILE A 186 14.14 14.06 -3.87
CA ILE A 186 13.25 13.24 -4.71
C ILE A 186 11.85 13.29 -4.08
N MET A 187 10.88 13.82 -4.81
CA MET A 187 9.50 13.90 -4.32
C MET A 187 8.87 12.51 -4.17
N PRO A 188 8.01 12.29 -3.16
CA PRO A 188 7.27 11.04 -3.06
C PRO A 188 6.31 10.90 -4.25
N SER A 189 6.28 9.71 -4.84
CA SER A 189 5.37 9.43 -5.96
C SER A 189 3.94 9.17 -5.51
N ALA A 190 3.78 8.67 -4.27
CA ALA A 190 2.48 8.38 -3.69
C ALA A 190 2.45 8.62 -2.18
N CYS A 191 1.25 8.82 -1.67
CA CYS A 191 0.95 8.79 -0.24
C CYS A 191 -0.18 7.80 0.01
N GLU A 192 0.08 6.84 0.90
CA GLU A 192 -0.88 5.82 1.30
C GLU A 192 -1.54 6.21 2.62
N SER A 193 -2.87 6.21 2.65
CA SER A 193 -3.66 6.51 3.85
C SER A 193 -4.97 5.73 3.84
N GLU A 194 -5.58 5.52 5.00
CA GLU A 194 -6.94 4.97 5.04
C GLU A 194 -7.90 5.91 4.32
N MET A 195 -8.51 5.42 3.23
CA MET A 195 -9.48 6.18 2.44
C MET A 195 -10.54 5.26 1.86
N HIS A 196 -11.78 5.48 2.26
CA HIS A 196 -12.96 4.75 1.76
C HIS A 196 -14.19 5.64 1.75
N VAL A 197 -15.33 5.12 1.30
CA VAL A 197 -16.55 5.92 1.07
C VAL A 197 -17.01 6.68 2.32
N CYS A 198 -16.97 6.03 3.49
CA CYS A 198 -17.34 6.65 4.77
C CYS A 198 -16.19 7.41 5.47
N PHE A 199 -14.95 7.26 4.97
CA PHE A 199 -13.78 7.97 5.48
C PHE A 199 -12.94 8.54 4.33
N GLN A 200 -13.44 9.62 3.74
CA GLN A 200 -12.97 10.12 2.44
C GLN A 200 -11.65 10.87 2.48
N GLN A 201 -11.21 11.35 3.63
CA GLN A 201 -9.97 12.13 3.79
C GLN A 201 -9.86 13.28 2.74
N LYS A 202 -10.96 13.99 2.49
CA LYS A 202 -11.05 14.92 1.37
C LYS A 202 -9.93 15.96 1.34
N GLU A 203 -9.59 16.54 2.49
CA GLU A 203 -8.53 17.55 2.58
C GLU A 203 -7.16 16.99 2.22
N ILE A 204 -6.83 15.80 2.73
CA ILE A 204 -5.58 15.10 2.39
C ILE A 204 -5.57 14.72 0.92
N PHE A 205 -6.67 14.19 0.40
CA PHE A 205 -6.79 13.81 -1.01
C PHE A 205 -6.55 15.02 -1.95
N ASP A 206 -7.21 16.14 -1.66
CA ASP A 206 -7.09 17.37 -2.45
C ASP A 206 -5.63 17.90 -2.38
N TYR A 207 -5.04 17.93 -1.17
CA TYR A 207 -3.65 18.33 -0.96
C TYR A 207 -2.65 17.47 -1.77
N LEU A 208 -2.79 16.15 -1.72
CA LEU A 208 -1.93 15.23 -2.46
C LEU A 208 -2.05 15.45 -3.97
N THR A 209 -3.28 15.60 -4.46
CA THR A 209 -3.55 15.82 -5.88
C THR A 209 -2.93 17.13 -6.37
N GLU A 210 -3.04 18.21 -5.60
CA GLU A 210 -2.43 19.51 -5.90
C GLU A 210 -0.91 19.41 -6.00
N HIS A 211 -0.30 18.62 -5.11
CA HIS A 211 1.16 18.40 -5.08
C HIS A 211 1.63 17.30 -6.05
N LYS A 212 0.73 16.72 -6.86
CA LYS A 212 1.03 15.63 -7.80
C LYS A 212 1.57 14.37 -7.13
N ILE A 213 1.21 14.15 -5.88
CA ILE A 213 1.48 12.92 -5.13
C ILE A 213 0.25 12.04 -5.28
N GLN A 214 0.42 10.82 -5.79
CA GLN A 214 -0.70 9.91 -6.04
C GLN A 214 -1.34 9.43 -4.72
N PRO A 215 -2.65 9.71 -4.49
CA PRO A 215 -3.34 9.14 -3.35
C PRO A 215 -3.57 7.63 -3.53
N ILE A 216 -3.14 6.83 -2.57
CA ILE A 216 -3.43 5.39 -2.48
C ILE A 216 -4.24 5.16 -1.22
N GLY A 217 -5.39 4.51 -1.35
CA GLY A 217 -6.28 4.22 -0.24
C GLY A 217 -6.16 2.78 0.24
N PHE A 218 -5.62 2.56 1.43
CA PHE A 218 -5.79 1.26 2.06
C PHE A 218 -7.19 1.15 2.70
N MET A 219 -7.64 -0.08 2.95
CA MET A 219 -9.00 -0.37 3.43
C MET A 219 -10.11 0.23 2.55
N PRO A 220 -10.04 0.17 1.21
CA PRO A 220 -10.98 0.84 0.32
C PRO A 220 -12.43 0.36 0.44
N LEU A 221 -12.66 -0.74 1.16
CA LEU A 221 -13.97 -1.33 1.43
C LEU A 221 -14.49 -1.02 2.85
N GLY A 222 -13.84 -0.12 3.59
CA GLY A 222 -14.16 0.22 4.98
C GLY A 222 -13.77 -0.87 5.98
N SER A 223 -12.89 -1.79 5.59
CA SER A 223 -12.36 -2.86 6.43
C SER A 223 -13.40 -3.56 7.33
N PRO A 224 -14.35 -4.31 6.75
CA PRO A 224 -15.38 -4.99 7.53
C PRO A 224 -14.80 -6.06 8.50
N GLN A 225 -13.53 -6.40 8.31
CA GLN A 225 -12.79 -7.37 9.12
C GLN A 225 -11.63 -6.72 9.87
N ARG A 226 -11.73 -5.43 10.19
CA ARG A 226 -10.74 -4.70 10.98
C ARG A 226 -10.41 -5.47 12.27
N PRO A 227 -9.13 -5.56 12.67
CA PRO A 227 -8.75 -6.14 13.96
C PRO A 227 -9.46 -5.46 15.13
N GLU A 228 -9.82 -6.23 16.15
CA GLU A 228 -10.58 -5.69 17.30
C GLU A 228 -9.87 -4.50 17.98
N ARG A 229 -8.52 -4.54 18.04
CA ARG A 229 -7.72 -3.45 18.59
C ARG A 229 -7.86 -2.12 17.84
N ASP A 230 -8.27 -2.18 16.57
CA ASP A 230 -8.37 -1.03 15.66
C ASP A 230 -9.81 -0.57 15.46
N LYS A 231 -10.79 -1.24 16.07
CA LYS A 231 -12.20 -0.89 16.00
C LYS A 231 -12.54 0.27 16.90
N CYS A 232 -13.38 1.16 16.38
CA CYS A 232 -14.04 2.21 17.15
C CYS A 232 -15.55 1.97 17.17
N PRO A 233 -16.28 2.40 18.23
CA PRO A 233 -17.73 2.26 18.28
C PRO A 233 -18.47 2.99 17.15
N GLU A 234 -17.84 4.00 16.58
CA GLU A 234 -18.35 4.84 15.50
C GLU A 234 -18.03 4.30 14.10
N ASP A 235 -17.30 3.18 14.01
CA ASP A 235 -16.95 2.59 12.73
C ASP A 235 -18.20 2.20 11.93
N VAL A 236 -18.27 2.69 10.70
CA VAL A 236 -19.34 2.41 9.75
C VAL A 236 -18.93 1.27 8.84
N ALA A 237 -19.82 0.31 8.65
CA ALA A 237 -19.62 -0.74 7.66
C ALA A 237 -20.01 -0.23 6.27
N ASP A 238 -19.06 0.35 5.54
CA ASP A 238 -19.27 0.99 4.23
C ASP A 238 -20.20 0.20 3.30
N LEU A 239 -19.91 -1.09 3.14
CA LEU A 239 -20.65 -1.96 2.23
C LEU A 239 -22.09 -2.24 2.69
N GLN A 240 -22.44 -1.92 3.93
CA GLN A 240 -23.75 -2.18 4.51
C GLN A 240 -24.61 -0.92 4.62
N THR A 241 -24.07 0.26 4.24
CA THR A 241 -24.87 1.49 4.25
C THR A 241 -26.03 1.40 3.28
N PRO A 242 -27.20 1.98 3.59
CA PRO A 242 -28.37 1.94 2.71
C PRO A 242 -28.06 2.46 1.31
N GLU A 243 -27.32 3.55 1.20
CA GLU A 243 -26.94 4.19 -0.06
C GLU A 243 -26.08 3.23 -0.91
N MET A 244 -25.09 2.57 -0.30
CA MET A 244 -24.23 1.61 -0.99
C MET A 244 -25.02 0.42 -1.51
N GLN A 245 -25.95 -0.10 -0.70
CA GLN A 245 -26.81 -1.22 -1.07
C GLN A 245 -27.77 -0.83 -2.21
N GLU A 246 -28.36 0.37 -2.15
CA GLU A 246 -29.25 0.87 -3.20
C GLU A 246 -28.53 1.02 -4.54
N ILE A 247 -27.36 1.65 -4.54
CA ILE A 247 -26.54 1.84 -5.75
C ILE A 247 -26.14 0.46 -6.32
N ALA A 248 -25.64 -0.43 -5.48
CA ALA A 248 -25.23 -1.77 -5.90
C ALA A 248 -26.38 -2.55 -6.53
N LYS A 249 -27.58 -2.47 -5.93
CA LYS A 249 -28.81 -3.08 -6.48
C LYS A 249 -29.18 -2.46 -7.83
N ALA A 250 -29.12 -1.14 -7.97
CA ALA A 250 -29.44 -0.45 -9.22
C ALA A 250 -28.48 -0.85 -10.36
N HIS A 251 -27.21 -1.14 -10.04
CA HIS A 251 -26.22 -1.60 -11.00
C HIS A 251 -26.11 -3.12 -11.13
N GLY A 252 -26.86 -3.89 -10.36
CA GLY A 252 -26.84 -5.36 -10.38
C GLY A 252 -25.49 -5.97 -10.02
N CYS A 253 -24.73 -5.34 -9.09
CA CYS A 253 -23.39 -5.75 -8.71
C CYS A 253 -23.19 -5.78 -7.19
N HIS A 254 -22.06 -6.34 -6.75
CA HIS A 254 -21.71 -6.35 -5.33
C HIS A 254 -21.29 -4.94 -4.85
N PRO A 255 -21.67 -4.50 -3.62
CA PRO A 255 -21.31 -3.18 -3.08
C PRO A 255 -19.81 -2.86 -3.11
N ALA A 256 -18.95 -3.87 -2.97
CA ALA A 256 -17.50 -3.69 -3.10
C ALA A 256 -17.08 -3.09 -4.45
N LEU A 257 -17.76 -3.44 -5.54
CA LEU A 257 -17.47 -2.87 -6.87
C LEU A 257 -17.86 -1.40 -6.95
N ILE A 258 -18.90 -0.99 -6.22
CA ILE A 258 -19.29 0.42 -6.10
C ILE A 258 -18.21 1.19 -5.34
N ALA A 259 -17.72 0.66 -4.20
CA ALA A 259 -16.66 1.30 -3.44
C ALA A 259 -15.38 1.48 -4.26
N LEU A 260 -14.90 0.43 -4.94
CA LEU A 260 -13.72 0.48 -5.80
C LEU A 260 -13.93 1.42 -7.00
N LYS A 261 -15.12 1.43 -7.60
CA LYS A 261 -15.45 2.33 -8.70
C LYS A 261 -15.46 3.79 -8.25
N TRP A 262 -16.00 4.07 -7.07
CA TRP A 262 -15.97 5.40 -6.47
C TRP A 262 -14.54 5.89 -6.26
N ALA A 263 -13.67 5.05 -5.65
CA ALA A 263 -12.26 5.37 -5.44
C ALA A 263 -11.56 5.68 -6.79
N HIS A 264 -11.72 4.80 -7.78
CA HIS A 264 -11.15 5.01 -9.11
C HIS A 264 -11.65 6.29 -9.78
N GLN A 265 -12.96 6.60 -9.70
CA GLN A 265 -13.53 7.79 -10.35
C GLN A 265 -13.02 9.10 -9.78
N ARG A 266 -12.61 9.13 -8.51
CA ARG A 266 -11.97 10.31 -7.90
C ARG A 266 -10.46 10.39 -8.13
N GLY A 267 -9.85 9.40 -8.80
CA GLY A 267 -8.41 9.34 -9.04
C GLY A 267 -7.59 8.71 -7.92
N GLN A 268 -8.24 8.00 -7.00
CA GLN A 268 -7.60 7.21 -5.95
C GLN A 268 -7.24 5.81 -6.50
N ILE A 269 -6.10 5.28 -6.09
CA ILE A 269 -5.71 3.87 -6.25
C ILE A 269 -6.12 3.12 -4.99
#